data_5485e0d81fbe0f2e3e80dfcdb49d0510
#
_entry.id   5485e0d81fbe0f2e3e80dfcdb49d0510
#
_cell.length_a   1.000
_cell.length_b   1.000
_cell.length_c   1.000
_cell.angle_alpha   90.00
_cell.angle_beta   90.00
_cell.angle_gamma   90.00
#
_symmetry.space_group_name_H-M   'P 1'
#
loop_
_entity.id
_entity.type
_entity.pdbx_description
1 polymer ?
#
loop_
_entity_poly.entity_id
_entity_poly.type
_entity_poly.pdbx_seq_one_letter_code
_entity_poly.pdbx_strand_id
1 'polypeptide(L)'
;MYKPQFMSIPPGTSLAGKTVLITGGNSGLGLEFARQVLVLNASRMIITVRSQAKGDTAIATLRADPEVRATNPNAKLQYFDLDLDDYESGLEFVRKVYADVSVLDILLCNAGTNFFNYETSMSGHERLMQVNCYTHFLVVLSLLPLLRRTAAKRASPTRVTFLSSYSHVHHTLESNPIAAEESVIAHFDNIKKYVSGKRYQDGKLVINAFVQRLASIVPSSEVIINCVCPGIVATDINQNLPLWIKPLMCVFFMIKARPVTEGGRVLVRAAVVVGEESHGRYLQTGEIHSGASFLCQPAGKQFIEKLWAEIVADIGKINPEVKVFD
;
A
#
# COMPACT_ATOMS: atom_id res chain seq x y z
N MET A 1 -26.70 11.13 9.32
CA MET A 1 -25.47 10.37 9.54
C MET A 1 -25.49 9.15 8.64
N TYR A 2 -24.72 9.14 7.57
CA TYR A 2 -24.60 7.96 6.71
C TYR A 2 -23.81 6.91 7.48
N LYS A 3 -24.48 5.86 7.99
CA LYS A 3 -23.80 4.65 8.46
C LYS A 3 -23.58 3.80 7.20
N PRO A 4 -22.36 3.68 6.68
CA PRO A 4 -22.13 2.76 5.57
C PRO A 4 -22.51 1.36 6.07
N GLN A 5 -23.28 0.67 5.25
CA GLN A 5 -23.65 -0.71 5.48
C GLN A 5 -22.36 -1.53 5.64
N PHE A 6 -22.21 -2.26 6.72
CA PHE A 6 -21.02 -3.06 6.99
C PHE A 6 -20.87 -4.10 5.89
N MET A 7 -19.84 -3.93 5.06
CA MET A 7 -19.52 -4.95 4.07
C MET A 7 -18.93 -6.16 4.78
N SER A 8 -19.72 -7.20 4.89
CA SER A 8 -19.26 -8.48 5.44
C SER A 8 -18.26 -9.13 4.47
N ILE A 9 -17.31 -9.87 5.01
CA ILE A 9 -16.55 -10.84 4.24
C ILE A 9 -17.51 -12.00 3.92
N PRO A 10 -17.62 -12.44 2.64
CA PRO A 10 -18.53 -13.52 2.29
C PRO A 10 -18.28 -14.77 3.13
N PRO A 11 -19.35 -15.44 3.61
CA PRO A 11 -19.19 -16.72 4.29
C PRO A 11 -18.41 -17.73 3.43
N GLY A 12 -17.56 -18.53 4.06
CA GLY A 12 -16.73 -19.51 3.36
C GLY A 12 -15.45 -18.95 2.72
N THR A 13 -15.19 -17.63 2.82
CA THR A 13 -13.89 -17.08 2.40
C THR A 13 -12.76 -17.74 3.19
N SER A 14 -11.82 -18.36 2.51
CA SER A 14 -10.68 -19.04 3.12
C SER A 14 -9.37 -18.71 2.40
N LEU A 15 -8.32 -18.53 3.18
CA LEU A 15 -6.94 -18.33 2.72
C LEU A 15 -6.05 -19.55 3.01
N ALA A 16 -6.66 -20.73 3.21
CA ALA A 16 -5.93 -21.97 3.41
C ALA A 16 -4.95 -22.21 2.25
N GLY A 17 -3.70 -22.53 2.57
CA GLY A 17 -2.62 -22.70 1.60
C GLY A 17 -2.02 -21.39 1.05
N LYS A 18 -2.55 -20.21 1.39
CA LYS A 18 -2.10 -18.93 0.87
C LYS A 18 -1.00 -18.30 1.73
N THR A 19 -0.08 -17.61 1.04
CA THR A 19 0.95 -16.76 1.63
C THR A 19 0.57 -15.29 1.44
N VAL A 20 0.47 -14.56 2.53
CA VAL A 20 0.11 -13.13 2.56
C VAL A 20 1.29 -12.33 3.10
N LEU A 21 1.63 -11.24 2.43
CA LEU A 21 2.65 -10.29 2.83
C LEU A 21 2.03 -8.89 2.95
N ILE A 22 2.35 -8.20 4.05
CA ILE A 22 1.92 -6.81 4.28
C ILE A 22 3.10 -5.94 4.71
N THR A 23 3.20 -4.76 4.14
CA THR A 23 4.12 -3.74 4.64
C THR A 23 3.52 -2.99 5.83
N GLY A 24 4.32 -2.78 6.91
CA GLY A 24 3.87 -2.08 8.12
C GLY A 24 2.80 -2.84 8.90
N GLY A 25 3.01 -4.14 9.12
CA GLY A 25 2.05 -5.02 9.81
C GLY A 25 2.14 -5.05 11.33
N ASN A 26 2.90 -4.15 11.96
CA ASN A 26 3.16 -4.19 13.41
C ASN A 26 2.19 -3.35 14.25
N SER A 27 1.34 -2.54 13.66
CA SER A 27 0.36 -1.70 14.36
C SER A 27 -0.82 -1.31 13.49
N GLY A 28 -1.86 -0.74 14.09
CA GLY A 28 -2.99 -0.13 13.41
C GLY A 28 -3.68 -1.04 12.40
N LEU A 29 -3.95 -0.49 11.21
CA LEU A 29 -4.63 -1.20 10.12
C LEU A 29 -3.85 -2.43 9.63
N GLY A 30 -2.53 -2.36 9.59
CA GLY A 30 -1.71 -3.46 9.11
C GLY A 30 -1.75 -4.66 10.05
N LEU A 31 -1.70 -4.44 11.36
CA LEU A 31 -1.80 -5.51 12.36
C LEU A 31 -3.21 -6.13 12.35
N GLU A 32 -4.24 -5.29 12.25
CA GLU A 32 -5.62 -5.78 12.18
C GLU A 32 -5.90 -6.56 10.89
N PHE A 33 -5.38 -6.11 9.75
CA PHE A 33 -5.43 -6.88 8.51
C PHE A 33 -4.77 -8.26 8.70
N ALA A 34 -3.55 -8.29 9.27
CA ALA A 34 -2.83 -9.52 9.54
C ALA A 34 -3.66 -10.47 10.44
N ARG A 35 -4.29 -9.94 11.49
CA ARG A 35 -5.19 -10.70 12.35
C ARG A 35 -6.36 -11.31 11.56
N GLN A 36 -7.07 -10.50 10.77
CA GLN A 36 -8.24 -10.96 10.02
C GLN A 36 -7.90 -12.01 8.96
N VAL A 37 -6.79 -11.85 8.22
CA VAL A 37 -6.39 -12.88 7.25
C VAL A 37 -5.93 -14.18 7.91
N LEU A 38 -5.39 -14.10 9.12
CA LEU A 38 -5.12 -15.30 9.93
C LEU A 38 -6.41 -16.02 10.36
N VAL A 39 -7.42 -15.27 10.79
CA VAL A 39 -8.75 -15.82 11.10
C VAL A 39 -9.40 -16.46 9.87
N LEU A 40 -9.08 -15.96 8.67
CA LEU A 40 -9.46 -16.58 7.38
C LEU A 40 -8.55 -17.74 6.97
N ASN A 41 -7.76 -18.31 7.87
CA ASN A 41 -6.88 -19.46 7.67
C ASN A 41 -5.70 -19.23 6.72
N ALA A 42 -5.13 -18.02 6.62
CA ALA A 42 -3.90 -17.82 5.88
C ALA A 42 -2.79 -18.73 6.42
N SER A 43 -2.21 -19.57 5.57
CA SER A 43 -1.21 -20.56 6.01
C SER A 43 0.13 -19.91 6.37
N ARG A 44 0.45 -18.78 5.73
CA ARG A 44 1.64 -18.00 6.02
C ARG A 44 1.31 -16.50 6.01
N MET A 45 1.67 -15.81 7.08
CA MET A 45 1.57 -14.35 7.20
C MET A 45 2.96 -13.75 7.42
N ILE A 46 3.36 -12.84 6.55
CA ILE A 46 4.61 -12.10 6.62
C ILE A 46 4.26 -10.62 6.82
N ILE A 47 4.75 -10.04 7.89
CA ILE A 47 4.64 -8.60 8.14
C ILE A 47 6.00 -7.94 7.93
N THR A 48 6.06 -6.67 7.56
CA THR A 48 7.32 -5.94 7.60
C THR A 48 7.37 -4.97 8.78
N VAL A 49 8.56 -4.78 9.29
CA VAL A 49 8.87 -3.92 10.44
C VAL A 49 10.18 -3.18 10.23
N ARG A 50 10.43 -2.12 11.02
CA ARG A 50 11.71 -1.38 11.02
C ARG A 50 12.62 -1.76 12.19
N SER A 51 12.17 -2.64 13.07
CA SER A 51 13.00 -3.14 14.18
C SER A 51 12.50 -4.48 14.67
N GLN A 52 13.41 -5.32 15.09
CA GLN A 52 13.17 -6.65 15.65
C GLN A 52 12.17 -6.60 16.82
N ALA A 53 12.36 -5.70 17.78
CA ALA A 53 11.47 -5.59 18.95
C ALA A 53 10.00 -5.36 18.55
N LYS A 54 9.74 -4.54 17.51
CA LYS A 54 8.39 -4.35 16.98
C LYS A 54 7.86 -5.60 16.27
N GLY A 55 8.73 -6.33 15.58
CA GLY A 55 8.41 -7.60 14.95
C GLY A 55 7.99 -8.65 15.97
N ASP A 56 8.83 -8.86 16.99
CA ASP A 56 8.57 -9.83 18.08
C ASP A 56 7.25 -9.52 18.79
N THR A 57 7.03 -8.25 19.12
CA THR A 57 5.78 -7.79 19.76
C THR A 57 4.56 -8.07 18.87
N ALA A 58 4.62 -7.76 17.59
CA ALA A 58 3.50 -7.98 16.67
C ALA A 58 3.18 -9.47 16.50
N ILE A 59 4.20 -10.31 16.33
CA ILE A 59 4.03 -11.77 16.24
C ILE A 59 3.44 -12.33 17.53
N ALA A 60 3.93 -11.89 18.69
CA ALA A 60 3.38 -12.31 19.99
C ALA A 60 1.89 -11.91 20.13
N THR A 61 1.54 -10.67 19.72
CA THR A 61 0.16 -10.17 19.73
C THR A 61 -0.75 -11.01 18.84
N LEU A 62 -0.33 -11.31 17.60
CA LEU A 62 -1.11 -12.13 16.68
C LEU A 62 -1.29 -13.56 17.18
N ARG A 63 -0.25 -14.17 17.78
CA ARG A 63 -0.31 -15.50 18.38
C ARG A 63 -1.19 -15.56 19.62
N ALA A 64 -1.27 -14.50 20.40
CA ALA A 64 -2.09 -14.41 21.60
C ALA A 64 -3.57 -14.13 21.32
N ASP A 65 -3.92 -13.66 20.12
CA ASP A 65 -5.29 -13.33 19.73
C ASP A 65 -6.21 -14.58 19.86
N PRO A 66 -7.34 -14.50 20.60
CA PRO A 66 -8.20 -15.64 20.85
C PRO A 66 -8.82 -16.25 19.57
N GLU A 67 -9.21 -15.41 18.59
CA GLU A 67 -9.77 -15.88 17.32
C GLU A 67 -8.71 -16.59 16.47
N VAL A 68 -7.52 -16.01 16.36
CA VAL A 68 -6.40 -16.63 15.63
C VAL A 68 -6.03 -17.97 16.26
N ARG A 69 -5.95 -18.04 17.61
CA ARG A 69 -5.67 -19.29 18.31
C ARG A 69 -6.74 -20.35 18.10
N ALA A 70 -8.00 -19.94 18.03
CA ALA A 70 -9.11 -20.87 17.82
C ALA A 70 -9.20 -21.39 16.37
N THR A 71 -8.93 -20.52 15.38
CA THR A 71 -9.14 -20.85 13.97
C THR A 71 -7.86 -21.31 13.26
N ASN A 72 -6.68 -20.76 13.61
CA ASN A 72 -5.44 -20.95 12.85
C ASN A 72 -4.20 -20.99 13.76
N PRO A 73 -4.12 -21.87 14.76
CA PRO A 73 -3.01 -21.92 15.72
C PRO A 73 -1.66 -22.24 15.08
N ASN A 74 -1.65 -22.93 13.94
CA ASN A 74 -0.46 -23.45 13.27
C ASN A 74 0.04 -22.56 12.12
N ALA A 75 -0.52 -21.36 11.94
CA ALA A 75 -0.09 -20.43 10.91
C ALA A 75 1.40 -20.10 11.03
N LYS A 76 2.11 -20.07 9.89
CA LYS A 76 3.49 -19.60 9.86
C LYS A 76 3.51 -18.07 9.92
N LEU A 77 3.85 -17.51 11.08
CA LEU A 77 3.99 -16.08 11.29
C LEU A 77 5.46 -15.67 11.24
N GLN A 78 5.77 -14.66 10.43
CA GLN A 78 7.14 -14.15 10.28
C GLN A 78 7.11 -12.62 10.12
N TYR A 79 8.21 -11.98 10.47
CA TYR A 79 8.47 -10.61 10.07
C TYR A 79 9.78 -10.52 9.28
N PHE A 80 9.85 -9.54 8.39
CA PHE A 80 11.06 -9.16 7.67
C PHE A 80 11.31 -7.68 7.87
N ASP A 81 12.60 -7.32 7.91
CA ASP A 81 12.98 -5.91 8.01
C ASP A 81 12.73 -5.19 6.70
N LEU A 82 12.17 -3.98 6.78
CA LEU A 82 11.96 -3.09 5.66
C LEU A 82 11.85 -1.65 6.16
N ASP A 83 12.79 -0.81 5.78
CA ASP A 83 12.66 0.64 5.88
C ASP A 83 12.36 1.22 4.50
N LEU A 84 11.15 1.77 4.36
CA LEU A 84 10.71 2.38 3.12
C LEU A 84 11.36 3.74 2.83
N ASP A 85 12.12 4.29 3.76
CA ASP A 85 12.89 5.51 3.58
C ASP A 85 14.16 5.30 2.73
N ASP A 86 14.50 4.03 2.47
CA ASP A 86 15.71 3.62 1.79
C ASP A 86 15.46 2.55 0.71
N TYR A 87 15.93 2.78 -0.49
CA TYR A 87 15.88 1.83 -1.60
C TYR A 87 16.73 0.59 -1.34
N GLU A 88 17.91 0.73 -0.70
CA GLU A 88 18.75 -0.45 -0.43
C GLU A 88 18.07 -1.40 0.54
N SER A 89 17.41 -0.86 1.59
CA SER A 89 16.55 -1.68 2.47
C SER A 89 15.42 -2.37 1.69
N GLY A 90 14.84 -1.69 0.69
CA GLY A 90 13.86 -2.28 -0.21
C GLY A 90 14.43 -3.46 -1.02
N LEU A 91 15.65 -3.33 -1.53
CA LEU A 91 16.33 -4.41 -2.26
C LEU A 91 16.67 -5.60 -1.38
N GLU A 92 17.22 -5.35 -0.19
CA GLU A 92 17.54 -6.40 0.78
C GLU A 92 16.28 -7.18 1.16
N PHE A 93 15.19 -6.48 1.39
CA PHE A 93 13.88 -7.08 1.63
C PHE A 93 13.44 -7.96 0.45
N VAL A 94 13.57 -7.50 -0.79
CA VAL A 94 13.23 -8.28 -2.00
C VAL A 94 14.09 -9.55 -2.07
N ARG A 95 15.41 -9.44 -1.86
CA ARG A 95 16.33 -10.60 -1.81
C ARG A 95 15.89 -11.60 -0.75
N LYS A 96 15.52 -11.12 0.45
CA LYS A 96 15.02 -11.96 1.55
C LYS A 96 13.71 -12.66 1.18
N VAL A 97 12.79 -11.98 0.52
CA VAL A 97 11.55 -12.60 0.01
C VAL A 97 11.88 -13.70 -0.98
N TYR A 98 12.75 -13.48 -1.95
CA TYR A 98 13.14 -14.53 -2.92
C TYR A 98 13.82 -15.74 -2.27
N ALA A 99 14.61 -15.53 -1.22
CA ALA A 99 15.28 -16.61 -0.50
C ALA A 99 14.31 -17.49 0.30
N ASP A 100 13.29 -16.89 0.92
CA ASP A 100 12.46 -17.56 1.92
C ASP A 100 11.02 -17.87 1.44
N VAL A 101 10.56 -17.24 0.35
CA VAL A 101 9.17 -17.29 -0.09
C VAL A 101 9.07 -17.86 -1.50
N SER A 102 8.65 -19.12 -1.60
CA SER A 102 8.48 -19.81 -2.89
C SER A 102 7.19 -19.45 -3.62
N VAL A 103 6.16 -18.98 -2.89
CA VAL A 103 4.85 -18.56 -3.40
C VAL A 103 4.37 -17.35 -2.62
N LEU A 104 3.84 -16.34 -3.32
CA LEU A 104 3.27 -15.13 -2.74
C LEU A 104 1.91 -14.88 -3.39
N ASP A 105 0.84 -15.09 -2.63
CA ASP A 105 -0.52 -15.00 -3.16
C ASP A 105 -1.09 -13.57 -3.06
N ILE A 106 -0.76 -12.85 -1.97
CA ILE A 106 -1.29 -11.51 -1.69
C ILE A 106 -0.16 -10.61 -1.16
N LEU A 107 0.00 -9.45 -1.78
CA LEU A 107 0.87 -8.36 -1.32
C LEU A 107 0.02 -7.12 -1.02
N LEU A 108 0.01 -6.67 0.24
CA LEU A 108 -0.62 -5.42 0.66
C LEU A 108 0.44 -4.37 0.98
N CYS A 109 0.55 -3.35 0.14
CA CYS A 109 1.37 -2.15 0.35
C CYS A 109 0.61 -1.18 1.27
N ASN A 110 0.73 -1.39 2.59
CA ASN A 110 -0.04 -0.66 3.59
C ASN A 110 0.78 0.39 4.33
N ALA A 111 2.07 0.15 4.57
CA ALA A 111 2.91 1.09 5.31
C ALA A 111 2.87 2.49 4.70
N GLY A 112 2.94 3.49 5.53
CA GLY A 112 2.95 4.87 5.09
C GLY A 112 3.07 5.83 6.26
N THR A 113 3.34 7.08 5.92
CA THR A 113 3.54 8.16 6.87
C THR A 113 2.88 9.44 6.36
N ASN A 114 2.76 10.41 7.25
CA ASN A 114 2.37 11.75 6.91
C ASN A 114 3.34 12.72 7.59
N PHE A 115 4.09 13.47 6.79
CA PHE A 115 4.97 14.54 7.25
C PHE A 115 4.37 15.90 6.94
N PHE A 116 4.52 16.83 7.85
CA PHE A 116 4.03 18.20 7.68
C PHE A 116 5.05 19.07 6.95
N ASN A 117 6.34 18.81 7.14
CA ASN A 117 7.45 19.56 6.57
C ASN A 117 8.16 18.74 5.49
N TYR A 118 8.88 19.45 4.61
CA TYR A 118 9.79 18.83 3.67
C TYR A 118 10.95 18.16 4.42
N GLU A 119 11.21 16.92 4.08
CA GLU A 119 12.36 16.16 4.53
C GLU A 119 12.92 15.37 3.34
N THR A 120 14.22 15.12 3.33
CA THR A 120 14.87 14.25 2.34
C THR A 120 15.04 12.86 2.91
N SER A 121 14.73 11.85 2.13
CA SER A 121 14.92 10.43 2.47
C SER A 121 16.39 10.02 2.42
N MET A 122 16.70 8.82 2.89
CA MET A 122 18.03 8.23 2.77
C MET A 122 18.42 8.01 1.30
N SER A 123 17.45 7.79 0.42
CA SER A 123 17.67 7.62 -1.02
C SER A 123 17.71 8.94 -1.82
N GLY A 124 17.58 10.10 -1.15
CA GLY A 124 17.73 11.41 -1.76
C GLY A 124 16.44 12.05 -2.30
N HIS A 125 15.30 11.35 -2.27
CA HIS A 125 14.00 11.87 -2.70
C HIS A 125 13.25 12.57 -1.55
N GLU A 126 12.19 13.30 -1.88
CA GLU A 126 11.27 13.82 -0.88
C GLU A 126 10.71 12.64 -0.06
N ARG A 127 10.84 12.74 1.26
CA ARG A 127 10.71 11.61 2.17
C ARG A 127 9.34 10.95 2.17
N LEU A 128 8.26 11.73 2.03
CA LEU A 128 6.91 11.16 1.98
C LEU A 128 6.70 10.40 0.67
N MET A 129 7.20 10.93 -0.46
CA MET A 129 7.14 10.24 -1.74
C MET A 129 7.96 8.95 -1.70
N GLN A 130 9.15 8.96 -1.11
CA GLN A 130 9.97 7.76 -0.93
C GLN A 130 9.23 6.69 -0.15
N VAL A 131 8.76 7.02 1.06
CA VAL A 131 8.14 6.07 1.99
C VAL A 131 6.80 5.56 1.49
N ASN A 132 5.94 6.45 0.98
CA ASN A 132 4.59 6.06 0.60
C ASN A 132 4.48 5.49 -0.82
N CYS A 133 5.45 5.81 -1.71
CA CYS A 133 5.37 5.52 -3.13
C CYS A 133 6.58 4.74 -3.64
N TYR A 134 7.74 5.37 -3.74
CA TYR A 134 8.85 4.90 -4.57
C TYR A 134 9.42 3.55 -4.13
N THR A 135 9.68 3.37 -2.82
CA THR A 135 10.17 2.07 -2.33
C THR A 135 9.10 0.98 -2.44
N HIS A 136 7.82 1.30 -2.28
CA HIS A 136 6.76 0.33 -2.57
C HIS A 136 6.71 -0.07 -4.04
N PHE A 137 6.94 0.88 -4.97
CA PHE A 137 6.98 0.58 -6.39
C PHE A 137 8.17 -0.32 -6.73
N LEU A 138 9.36 -0.05 -6.16
CA LEU A 138 10.53 -0.94 -6.25
C LEU A 138 10.16 -2.36 -5.79
N VAL A 139 9.57 -2.50 -4.60
CA VAL A 139 9.18 -3.80 -4.04
C VAL A 139 8.18 -4.53 -4.94
N VAL A 140 7.13 -3.84 -5.40
CA VAL A 140 6.09 -4.46 -6.25
C VAL A 140 6.67 -4.88 -7.60
N LEU A 141 7.41 -4.01 -8.29
CA LEU A 141 7.99 -4.33 -9.59
C LEU A 141 9.01 -5.47 -9.48
N SER A 142 9.84 -5.48 -8.43
CA SER A 142 10.80 -6.55 -8.18
C SER A 142 10.14 -7.89 -7.82
N LEU A 143 8.99 -7.89 -7.12
CA LEU A 143 8.28 -9.11 -6.75
C LEU A 143 7.25 -9.58 -7.80
N LEU A 144 7.00 -8.79 -8.84
CA LEU A 144 6.04 -9.13 -9.89
C LEU A 144 6.31 -10.49 -10.55
N PRO A 145 7.58 -10.87 -10.87
CA PRO A 145 7.87 -12.21 -11.39
C PRO A 145 7.49 -13.35 -10.41
N LEU A 146 7.65 -13.15 -9.10
CA LEU A 146 7.23 -14.12 -8.08
C LEU A 146 5.70 -14.25 -8.04
N LEU A 147 4.99 -13.12 -8.07
CA LEU A 147 3.52 -13.08 -8.11
C LEU A 147 2.99 -13.81 -9.34
N ARG A 148 3.53 -13.53 -10.52
CA ARG A 148 3.14 -14.19 -11.79
C ARG A 148 3.41 -15.69 -11.77
N ARG A 149 4.59 -16.14 -11.29
CA ARG A 149 4.90 -17.57 -11.11
C ARG A 149 3.94 -18.23 -10.12
N THR A 150 3.57 -17.49 -9.05
CA THR A 150 2.58 -18.00 -8.08
C THR A 150 1.21 -18.16 -8.72
N ALA A 151 0.75 -17.20 -9.51
CA ALA A 151 -0.52 -17.27 -10.23
C ALA A 151 -0.57 -18.50 -11.16
N ALA A 152 0.49 -18.71 -11.95
CA ALA A 152 0.61 -19.90 -12.81
C ALA A 152 0.56 -21.20 -12.01
N LYS A 153 1.29 -21.28 -10.88
CA LYS A 153 1.27 -22.46 -10.00
C LYS A 153 -0.09 -22.72 -9.34
N ARG A 154 -0.85 -21.65 -9.06
CA ARG A 154 -2.15 -21.70 -8.39
C ARG A 154 -3.32 -21.87 -9.38
N ALA A 155 -3.08 -21.70 -10.68
CA ALA A 155 -4.11 -21.54 -11.72
C ALA A 155 -5.18 -20.49 -11.30
N SER A 156 -4.73 -19.39 -10.67
CA SER A 156 -5.59 -18.34 -10.12
C SER A 156 -4.75 -17.07 -9.91
N PRO A 157 -5.28 -15.88 -10.20
CA PRO A 157 -4.54 -14.63 -10.06
C PRO A 157 -4.05 -14.40 -8.63
N THR A 158 -2.86 -13.86 -8.51
CA THR A 158 -2.35 -13.26 -7.27
C THR A 158 -2.87 -11.84 -7.12
N ARG A 159 -2.55 -11.16 -6.01
CA ARG A 159 -3.11 -9.85 -5.71
C ARG A 159 -2.06 -8.87 -5.20
N VAL A 160 -2.12 -7.64 -5.69
CA VAL A 160 -1.39 -6.49 -5.17
C VAL A 160 -2.40 -5.40 -4.84
N THR A 161 -2.42 -4.97 -3.59
CA THR A 161 -3.30 -3.89 -3.14
C THR A 161 -2.46 -2.78 -2.49
N PHE A 162 -2.69 -1.53 -2.90
CA PHE A 162 -2.06 -0.37 -2.27
C PHE A 162 -3.04 0.35 -1.34
N LEU A 163 -2.56 0.74 -0.17
CA LEU A 163 -3.31 1.62 0.71
C LEU A 163 -3.28 3.04 0.17
N SER A 164 -4.38 3.48 -0.37
CA SER A 164 -4.62 4.83 -0.85
C SER A 164 -5.44 5.64 0.17
N SER A 165 -5.92 6.80 -0.23
CA SER A 165 -6.81 7.66 0.56
C SER A 165 -7.68 8.48 -0.38
N TYR A 166 -8.92 8.77 0.03
CA TYR A 166 -9.78 9.73 -0.66
C TYR A 166 -9.14 11.11 -0.81
N SER A 167 -8.19 11.45 0.08
CA SER A 167 -7.48 12.74 0.03
C SER A 167 -6.78 13.02 -1.30
N HIS A 168 -6.51 11.99 -2.14
CA HIS A 168 -5.90 12.17 -3.46
C HIS A 168 -6.71 13.07 -4.41
N VAL A 169 -8.01 13.25 -4.18
CA VAL A 169 -8.83 14.21 -4.97
C VAL A 169 -8.50 15.67 -4.67
N HIS A 170 -7.74 15.94 -3.60
CA HIS A 170 -7.30 17.26 -3.16
C HIS A 170 -5.81 17.51 -3.42
N HIS A 171 -5.23 16.81 -4.41
CA HIS A 171 -3.83 16.95 -4.85
C HIS A 171 -3.51 18.37 -5.31
N THR A 172 -2.21 18.68 -5.42
CA THR A 172 -1.75 20.02 -5.77
C THR A 172 -1.55 20.24 -7.28
N LEU A 173 -1.55 19.21 -8.11
CA LEU A 173 -1.13 19.30 -9.52
C LEU A 173 -2.03 20.18 -10.41
N GLU A 174 -3.25 20.52 -9.97
CA GLU A 174 -4.09 21.50 -10.67
C GLU A 174 -3.64 22.95 -10.39
N SER A 175 -3.16 23.23 -9.17
CA SER A 175 -2.67 24.56 -8.76
C SER A 175 -1.16 24.72 -8.89
N ASN A 176 -0.42 23.63 -8.91
CA ASN A 176 1.03 23.55 -9.06
C ASN A 176 1.38 22.49 -10.12
N PRO A 177 1.08 22.75 -11.40
CA PRO A 177 1.24 21.76 -12.47
C PRO A 177 2.71 21.46 -12.75
N ILE A 178 2.95 20.24 -13.22
CA ILE A 178 4.26 19.82 -13.72
C ILE A 178 4.40 20.37 -15.14
N ALA A 179 5.46 21.16 -15.40
CA ALA A 179 5.72 21.67 -16.73
C ALA A 179 6.08 20.53 -17.71
N ALA A 180 5.87 20.75 -19.00
CA ALA A 180 6.07 19.71 -20.03
C ALA A 180 7.45 19.07 -19.95
N GLU A 181 8.51 19.91 -19.81
CA GLU A 181 9.91 19.46 -19.76
C GLU A 181 10.40 19.14 -18.33
N GLU A 182 9.55 19.34 -17.31
CA GLU A 182 9.93 19.10 -15.94
C GLU A 182 9.76 17.63 -15.56
N SER A 183 10.78 17.03 -14.92
CA SER A 183 10.65 15.68 -14.35
C SER A 183 9.60 15.64 -13.22
N VAL A 184 8.78 14.58 -13.19
CA VAL A 184 7.79 14.34 -12.13
C VAL A 184 8.48 14.13 -10.79
N ILE A 185 9.54 13.34 -10.76
CA ILE A 185 10.33 13.08 -9.55
C ILE A 185 10.97 14.37 -9.07
N ALA A 186 11.65 15.12 -9.97
CA ALA A 186 12.28 16.39 -9.63
C ALA A 186 11.26 17.45 -9.15
N HIS A 187 10.03 17.44 -9.68
CA HIS A 187 8.96 18.31 -9.21
C HIS A 187 8.63 18.04 -7.73
N PHE A 188 8.48 16.78 -7.35
CA PHE A 188 8.18 16.42 -5.98
C PHE A 188 9.38 16.58 -5.03
N ASP A 189 10.60 16.41 -5.55
CA ASP A 189 11.85 16.63 -4.79
C ASP A 189 12.22 18.10 -4.63
N ASN A 190 11.52 19.01 -5.31
CA ASN A 190 11.80 20.43 -5.24
C ASN A 190 11.15 21.08 -4.01
N ILE A 191 11.95 21.46 -3.01
CA ILE A 191 11.48 22.13 -1.80
C ILE A 191 10.67 23.41 -2.08
N LYS A 192 10.97 24.14 -3.17
CA LYS A 192 10.24 25.37 -3.55
C LYS A 192 8.81 25.09 -4.04
N LYS A 193 8.55 23.83 -4.46
CA LYS A 193 7.24 23.35 -4.90
C LYS A 193 6.51 22.55 -3.82
N TYR A 194 7.13 22.37 -2.67
CA TYR A 194 6.52 21.68 -1.55
C TYR A 194 5.40 22.51 -0.92
N VAL A 195 4.21 21.91 -0.84
CA VAL A 195 3.07 22.53 -0.15
C VAL A 195 2.84 21.78 1.16
N SER A 196 3.17 22.43 2.27
CA SER A 196 3.03 21.85 3.62
C SER A 196 1.62 21.32 3.87
N GLY A 197 1.54 20.10 4.42
CA GLY A 197 0.28 19.41 4.69
C GLY A 197 -0.49 18.93 3.45
N LYS A 198 0.07 19.10 2.23
CA LYS A 198 -0.54 18.64 0.96
C LYS A 198 0.21 17.49 0.30
N ARG A 199 1.47 17.26 0.62
CA ARG A 199 2.29 16.21 -0.01
C ARG A 199 1.68 14.81 0.15
N TYR A 200 0.96 14.56 1.24
CA TYR A 200 0.26 13.30 1.43
C TYR A 200 -0.81 13.06 0.36
N GLN A 201 -1.55 14.09 -0.02
CA GLN A 201 -2.56 14.02 -1.08
C GLN A 201 -1.91 13.72 -2.44
N ASP A 202 -0.77 14.37 -2.73
CA ASP A 202 0.01 14.14 -3.95
C ASP A 202 0.53 12.69 -3.99
N GLY A 203 1.10 12.19 -2.90
CA GLY A 203 1.56 10.80 -2.81
C GLY A 203 0.44 9.79 -3.03
N LYS A 204 -0.77 10.07 -2.51
CA LYS A 204 -1.92 9.19 -2.76
C LYS A 204 -2.43 9.27 -4.21
N LEU A 205 -2.28 10.41 -4.89
CA LEU A 205 -2.53 10.53 -6.34
C LEU A 205 -1.49 9.71 -7.14
N VAL A 206 -0.21 9.83 -6.79
CA VAL A 206 0.91 9.07 -7.41
C VAL A 206 0.67 7.56 -7.30
N ILE A 207 0.22 7.05 -6.15
CA ILE A 207 -0.17 5.64 -6.00
C ILE A 207 -1.28 5.26 -6.98
N ASN A 208 -2.34 6.08 -7.10
CA ASN A 208 -3.44 5.77 -8.01
C ASN A 208 -2.99 5.78 -9.48
N ALA A 209 -2.13 6.73 -9.88
CA ALA A 209 -1.55 6.78 -11.21
C ALA A 209 -0.70 5.54 -11.52
N PHE A 210 0.18 5.14 -10.59
CA PHE A 210 1.00 3.95 -10.72
C PHE A 210 0.15 2.67 -10.85
N VAL A 211 -0.88 2.51 -10.01
CA VAL A 211 -1.80 1.36 -10.06
C VAL A 211 -2.52 1.27 -11.40
N GLN A 212 -3.02 2.39 -11.94
CA GLN A 212 -3.66 2.41 -13.24
C GLN A 212 -2.70 1.98 -14.36
N ARG A 213 -1.46 2.49 -14.34
CA ARG A 213 -0.48 2.17 -15.38
C ARG A 213 0.01 0.73 -15.28
N LEU A 214 0.36 0.27 -14.08
CA LEU A 214 0.78 -1.12 -13.87
C LEU A 214 -0.31 -2.11 -14.30
N ALA A 215 -1.55 -1.85 -13.95
CA ALA A 215 -2.69 -2.68 -14.35
C ALA A 215 -2.95 -2.66 -15.86
N SER A 216 -2.60 -1.62 -16.59
CA SER A 216 -2.72 -1.61 -18.05
C SER A 216 -1.68 -2.49 -18.76
N ILE A 217 -0.61 -2.90 -18.06
CA ILE A 217 0.48 -3.71 -18.59
C ILE A 217 0.38 -5.17 -18.13
N VAL A 218 -0.05 -5.38 -16.88
CA VAL A 218 -0.13 -6.71 -16.27
C VAL A 218 -1.57 -7.24 -16.40
N PRO A 219 -1.81 -8.41 -17.01
CA PRO A 219 -3.17 -8.95 -17.11
C PRO A 219 -3.79 -9.28 -15.74
N SER A 220 -5.08 -9.00 -15.57
CA SER A 220 -5.85 -9.33 -14.36
C SER A 220 -5.87 -10.83 -14.06
N SER A 221 -5.79 -11.64 -15.09
CA SER A 221 -5.71 -13.10 -14.98
C SER A 221 -4.40 -13.62 -14.34
N GLU A 222 -3.35 -12.77 -14.31
CA GLU A 222 -2.09 -13.07 -13.63
C GLU A 222 -2.03 -12.41 -12.25
N VAL A 223 -2.27 -11.08 -12.19
CA VAL A 223 -2.21 -10.31 -10.94
C VAL A 223 -3.33 -9.28 -10.92
N ILE A 224 -4.23 -9.38 -9.97
CA ILE A 224 -5.22 -8.33 -9.72
C ILE A 224 -4.54 -7.22 -8.92
N ILE A 225 -4.49 -6.01 -9.50
CA ILE A 225 -3.81 -4.85 -8.94
C ILE A 225 -4.84 -3.77 -8.66
N ASN A 226 -4.96 -3.29 -7.43
CA ASN A 226 -5.90 -2.24 -7.07
C ASN A 226 -5.36 -1.33 -5.95
N CYS A 227 -6.06 -0.27 -5.63
CA CYS A 227 -5.80 0.53 -4.45
C CYS A 227 -7.08 0.82 -3.67
N VAL A 228 -6.96 0.98 -2.35
CA VAL A 228 -8.10 1.10 -1.45
C VAL A 228 -7.94 2.21 -0.43
N CYS A 229 -9.03 2.96 -0.20
CA CYS A 229 -9.17 3.85 0.94
C CYS A 229 -10.08 3.20 2.00
N PRO A 230 -9.59 2.97 3.22
CA PRO A 230 -10.40 2.38 4.29
C PRO A 230 -11.41 3.36 4.91
N GLY A 231 -11.42 4.61 4.46
CA GLY A 231 -12.09 5.71 5.13
C GLY A 231 -11.24 6.34 6.23
N ILE A 232 -11.86 7.13 7.09
CA ILE A 232 -11.17 7.73 8.24
C ILE A 232 -11.11 6.66 9.34
N VAL A 233 -9.89 6.24 9.69
CA VAL A 233 -9.62 5.25 10.74
C VAL A 233 -8.64 5.85 11.73
N ALA A 234 -8.89 5.66 13.03
CA ALA A 234 -7.99 6.11 14.07
C ALA A 234 -6.70 5.26 14.06
N THR A 235 -5.64 5.79 13.46
CA THR A 235 -4.33 5.13 13.35
C THR A 235 -3.20 6.12 13.67
N ASP A 236 -2.01 5.60 13.92
CA ASP A 236 -0.81 6.39 14.25
C ASP A 236 -0.20 7.13 13.04
N ILE A 237 -0.83 7.14 11.87
CA ILE A 237 -0.31 7.80 10.66
C ILE A 237 -0.02 9.30 10.87
N ASN A 238 -0.70 9.90 11.83
CA ASN A 238 -0.58 11.32 12.17
C ASN A 238 0.35 11.58 13.37
N GLN A 239 1.13 10.62 13.81
CA GLN A 239 2.05 10.78 14.96
C GLN A 239 3.09 11.88 14.73
N ASN A 240 3.48 12.12 13.46
CA ASN A 240 4.46 13.14 13.07
C ASN A 240 3.86 14.55 12.88
N LEU A 241 2.56 14.74 13.15
CA LEU A 241 1.94 16.05 13.07
C LEU A 241 2.41 16.97 14.23
N PRO A 242 2.50 18.28 13.98
CA PRO A 242 2.80 19.26 15.01
C PRO A 242 1.90 19.11 16.25
N LEU A 243 2.47 19.31 17.44
CA LEU A 243 1.76 19.12 18.71
C LEU A 243 0.47 19.95 18.83
N TRP A 244 0.46 21.16 18.24
CA TRP A 244 -0.70 22.05 18.28
C TRP A 244 -1.89 21.57 17.44
N ILE A 245 -1.68 20.71 16.44
CA ILE A 245 -2.75 20.11 15.62
C ILE A 245 -3.33 18.85 16.30
N LYS A 246 -2.53 18.13 17.09
CA LYS A 246 -2.94 16.83 17.68
C LYS A 246 -4.25 16.87 18.46
N PRO A 247 -4.55 17.86 19.32
CA PRO A 247 -5.82 17.91 20.04
C PRO A 247 -7.02 18.02 19.10
N LEU A 248 -6.94 18.88 18.08
CA LEU A 248 -8.01 19.05 17.09
C LEU A 248 -8.25 17.76 16.31
N MET A 249 -7.17 17.09 15.89
CA MET A 249 -7.25 15.79 15.18
C MET A 249 -7.80 14.71 16.09
N CYS A 250 -7.48 14.70 17.38
CA CYS A 250 -8.03 13.73 18.32
C CYS A 250 -9.56 13.86 18.41
N VAL A 251 -10.09 15.08 18.56
CA VAL A 251 -11.54 15.32 18.57
C VAL A 251 -12.18 14.92 17.24
N PHE A 252 -11.55 15.25 16.12
CA PHE A 252 -12.03 14.87 14.79
C PHE A 252 -12.11 13.34 14.64
N PHE A 253 -11.07 12.61 15.06
CA PHE A 253 -11.07 11.15 15.00
C PHE A 253 -12.11 10.52 15.93
N MET A 254 -12.29 11.03 17.14
CA MET A 254 -13.34 10.54 18.05
C MET A 254 -14.73 10.61 17.43
N ILE A 255 -15.00 11.63 16.60
CA ILE A 255 -16.34 11.86 16.02
C ILE A 255 -16.50 11.11 14.68
N LYS A 256 -15.44 11.02 13.87
CA LYS A 256 -15.50 10.61 12.45
C LYS A 256 -14.79 9.31 12.15
N ALA A 257 -13.85 8.86 13.00
CA ALA A 257 -13.08 7.68 12.70
C ALA A 257 -13.90 6.38 12.96
N ARG A 258 -13.66 5.43 12.08
CA ARG A 258 -14.15 4.06 12.23
C ARG A 258 -13.24 3.27 13.17
N PRO A 259 -13.74 2.22 13.81
CA PRO A 259 -12.90 1.24 14.49
C PRO A 259 -11.87 0.65 13.54
N VAL A 260 -10.68 0.33 14.05
CA VAL A 260 -9.60 -0.28 13.28
C VAL A 260 -10.04 -1.62 12.67
N THR A 261 -10.90 -2.37 13.38
CA THR A 261 -11.50 -3.63 12.91
C THR A 261 -12.30 -3.47 11.61
N GLU A 262 -13.05 -2.38 11.48
CA GLU A 262 -13.78 -2.07 10.24
C GLU A 262 -12.83 -1.66 9.11
N GLY A 263 -11.83 -0.84 9.42
CA GLY A 263 -10.79 -0.47 8.46
C GLY A 263 -10.03 -1.70 7.95
N GLY A 264 -9.66 -2.62 8.84
CA GLY A 264 -9.05 -3.90 8.48
C GLY A 264 -9.93 -4.73 7.55
N ARG A 265 -11.24 -4.78 7.82
CA ARG A 265 -12.21 -5.50 6.97
C ARG A 265 -12.29 -4.91 5.55
N VAL A 266 -12.22 -3.59 5.41
CA VAL A 266 -12.15 -2.94 4.10
C VAL A 266 -10.89 -3.36 3.33
N LEU A 267 -9.74 -3.44 4.02
CA LEU A 267 -8.50 -3.92 3.41
C LEU A 267 -8.60 -5.39 2.99
N VAL A 268 -9.16 -6.27 3.85
CA VAL A 268 -9.38 -7.68 3.51
C VAL A 268 -10.30 -7.79 2.30
N ARG A 269 -11.38 -7.02 2.25
CA ARG A 269 -12.27 -7.04 1.10
C ARG A 269 -11.54 -6.67 -0.19
N ALA A 270 -10.75 -5.61 -0.20
CA ALA A 270 -10.01 -5.16 -1.38
C ALA A 270 -8.91 -6.14 -1.80
N ALA A 271 -8.16 -6.70 -0.82
CA ALA A 271 -7.03 -7.57 -1.08
C ALA A 271 -7.40 -9.05 -1.29
N VAL A 272 -8.61 -9.49 -0.87
CA VAL A 272 -8.99 -10.91 -0.88
C VAL A 272 -10.26 -11.17 -1.69
N VAL A 273 -11.29 -10.33 -1.55
CA VAL A 273 -12.65 -10.64 -2.01
C VAL A 273 -12.97 -10.09 -3.39
N VAL A 274 -12.70 -8.79 -3.62
CA VAL A 274 -13.07 -8.11 -4.88
C VAL A 274 -12.28 -8.74 -6.03
N GLY A 275 -12.95 -9.05 -7.14
CA GLY A 275 -12.38 -9.78 -8.27
C GLY A 275 -11.66 -8.89 -9.30
N GLU A 276 -11.62 -9.40 -10.53
CA GLU A 276 -10.93 -8.76 -11.67
C GLU A 276 -11.53 -7.39 -12.01
N GLU A 277 -12.78 -7.14 -11.68
CA GLU A 277 -13.45 -5.84 -11.85
C GLU A 277 -12.74 -4.71 -11.11
N SER A 278 -11.94 -5.04 -10.08
CA SER A 278 -11.15 -4.06 -9.31
C SER A 278 -9.78 -3.75 -9.91
N HIS A 279 -9.38 -4.46 -10.95
CA HIS A 279 -8.05 -4.31 -11.56
C HIS A 279 -7.86 -2.90 -12.14
N GLY A 280 -6.79 -2.23 -11.73
CA GLY A 280 -6.50 -0.83 -12.07
C GLY A 280 -7.43 0.20 -11.40
N ARG A 281 -8.28 -0.23 -10.46
CA ARG A 281 -9.30 0.63 -9.87
C ARG A 281 -8.97 1.09 -8.46
N TYR A 282 -9.52 2.25 -8.14
CA TYR A 282 -9.57 2.78 -6.78
C TYR A 282 -10.85 2.32 -6.10
N LEU A 283 -10.71 1.77 -4.89
CA LEU A 283 -11.83 1.36 -4.05
C LEU A 283 -11.94 2.31 -2.86
N GLN A 284 -13.16 2.78 -2.62
CA GLN A 284 -13.46 3.57 -1.43
C GLN A 284 -14.40 2.77 -0.54
N THR A 285 -13.95 2.49 0.67
CA THR A 285 -14.72 1.68 1.65
C THR A 285 -15.17 0.33 1.11
N GLY A 286 -14.41 -0.25 0.17
CA GLY A 286 -14.67 -1.57 -0.39
C GLY A 286 -15.50 -1.60 -1.69
N GLU A 287 -15.91 -0.44 -2.20
CA GLU A 287 -16.60 -0.30 -3.50
C GLU A 287 -15.71 0.41 -4.52
N ILE A 288 -15.87 0.07 -5.80
CA ILE A 288 -15.16 0.73 -6.90
C ILE A 288 -15.65 2.17 -7.02
N HIS A 289 -14.71 3.11 -7.06
CA HIS A 289 -14.98 4.55 -7.16
C HIS A 289 -14.10 5.18 -8.25
N SER A 290 -14.56 6.30 -8.83
CA SER A 290 -13.82 6.99 -9.90
C SER A 290 -12.48 7.60 -9.47
N GLY A 291 -12.34 7.93 -8.17
CA GLY A 291 -11.15 8.63 -7.67
C GLY A 291 -11.05 10.08 -8.16
N ALA A 292 -9.81 10.59 -8.29
CA ALA A 292 -9.55 11.94 -8.78
C ALA A 292 -9.85 12.05 -10.28
N SER A 293 -10.72 12.99 -10.65
CA SER A 293 -11.09 13.28 -12.05
C SER A 293 -9.88 13.68 -12.88
N PHE A 294 -8.88 14.30 -12.27
CA PHE A 294 -7.61 14.67 -12.92
C PHE A 294 -6.99 13.50 -13.70
N LEU A 295 -6.94 12.30 -13.16
CA LEU A 295 -6.32 11.14 -13.82
C LEU A 295 -7.09 10.69 -15.09
N CYS A 296 -8.34 11.12 -15.26
CA CYS A 296 -9.12 10.84 -16.46
C CYS A 296 -8.94 11.90 -17.54
N GLN A 297 -8.40 13.08 -17.22
CA GLN A 297 -8.17 14.19 -18.13
C GLN A 297 -6.88 13.99 -18.97
N PRO A 298 -6.73 14.69 -20.11
CA PRO A 298 -5.51 14.59 -20.93
C PRO A 298 -4.21 14.86 -20.14
N ALA A 299 -4.19 15.89 -19.30
CA ALA A 299 -3.05 16.21 -18.45
C ALA A 299 -2.72 15.09 -17.44
N GLY A 300 -3.76 14.47 -16.87
CA GLY A 300 -3.58 13.33 -15.96
C GLY A 300 -3.07 12.09 -16.67
N LYS A 301 -3.50 11.83 -17.89
CA LYS A 301 -2.96 10.72 -18.70
C LYS A 301 -1.50 10.92 -19.04
N GLN A 302 -1.10 12.15 -19.43
CA GLN A 302 0.31 12.49 -19.65
C GLN A 302 1.12 12.34 -18.37
N PHE A 303 0.57 12.77 -17.23
CA PHE A 303 1.19 12.57 -15.93
C PHE A 303 1.43 11.08 -15.61
N ILE A 304 0.46 10.21 -15.87
CA ILE A 304 0.57 8.76 -15.65
C ILE A 304 1.74 8.18 -16.47
N GLU A 305 1.80 8.48 -17.77
CA GLU A 305 2.86 7.95 -18.64
C GLU A 305 4.24 8.48 -18.26
N LYS A 306 4.35 9.78 -17.95
CA LYS A 306 5.61 10.39 -17.54
C LYS A 306 6.10 9.86 -16.20
N LEU A 307 5.20 9.77 -15.21
CA LEU A 307 5.50 9.19 -13.90
C LEU A 307 6.01 7.75 -14.06
N TRP A 308 5.33 6.94 -14.86
CA TRP A 308 5.73 5.56 -15.10
C TRP A 308 7.13 5.46 -15.68
N ALA A 309 7.40 6.20 -16.75
CA ALA A 309 8.70 6.19 -17.42
C ALA A 309 9.84 6.59 -16.46
N GLU A 310 9.61 7.63 -15.65
CA GLU A 310 10.62 8.10 -14.70
C GLU A 310 10.82 7.14 -13.53
N ILE A 311 9.76 6.58 -12.96
CA ILE A 311 9.83 5.59 -11.87
C ILE A 311 10.55 4.33 -12.34
N VAL A 312 10.24 3.83 -13.53
CA VAL A 312 10.90 2.65 -14.07
C VAL A 312 12.39 2.92 -14.32
N ALA A 313 12.73 4.09 -14.86
CA ALA A 313 14.11 4.48 -15.07
C ALA A 313 14.89 4.65 -13.76
N ASP A 314 14.25 5.20 -12.73
CA ASP A 314 14.86 5.38 -11.42
C ASP A 314 15.06 4.04 -10.69
N ILE A 315 14.04 3.21 -10.63
CA ILE A 315 14.13 1.86 -10.06
C ILE A 315 15.13 0.99 -10.84
N GLY A 316 15.23 1.14 -12.16
CA GLY A 316 16.19 0.41 -12.99
C GLY A 316 17.64 0.70 -12.66
N LYS A 317 17.97 1.89 -12.13
CA LYS A 317 19.31 2.21 -11.60
C LYS A 317 19.60 1.42 -10.31
N ILE A 318 18.58 1.18 -9.50
CA ILE A 318 18.68 0.51 -8.20
C ILE A 318 18.62 -1.01 -8.36
N ASN A 319 17.69 -1.50 -9.19
CA ASN A 319 17.52 -2.90 -9.51
C ASN A 319 17.46 -3.14 -11.02
N PRO A 320 18.61 -3.40 -11.67
CA PRO A 320 18.65 -3.67 -13.11
C PRO A 320 17.90 -4.92 -13.56
N GLU A 321 17.52 -5.80 -12.61
CA GLU A 321 16.74 -7.01 -12.90
C GLU A 321 15.24 -6.71 -13.11
N VAL A 322 14.78 -5.53 -12.73
CA VAL A 322 13.41 -5.09 -13.01
C VAL A 322 13.28 -4.91 -14.51
N LYS A 323 12.83 -5.96 -15.18
CA LYS A 323 12.52 -5.91 -16.61
C LYS A 323 11.20 -5.19 -16.77
N VAL A 324 11.27 -4.04 -17.40
CA VAL A 324 10.09 -3.31 -17.86
C VAL A 324 9.47 -4.16 -18.96
N PHE A 325 8.23 -4.50 -18.76
CA PHE A 325 7.43 -5.15 -19.80
C PHE A 325 7.02 -4.04 -20.78
N ASP A 326 7.63 -4.04 -21.97
CA ASP A 326 7.17 -3.26 -23.11
C ASP A 326 5.81 -3.74 -23.60
#